data_f965ab04d23456dcd1d145bb3411828a
#
_entry.id   f965ab04d23456dcd1d145bb3411828a
#
_cell.length_a   1.000
_cell.length_b   1.000
_cell.length_c   1.000
_cell.angle_alpha   90.00
_cell.angle_beta   90.00
_cell.angle_gamma   90.00
#
_symmetry.space_group_name_H-M   'P 1'
#
loop_
_entity.id
_entity.type
_entity.pdbx_description
1 polymer ?
#
loop_
_entity_poly.entity_id
_entity_poly.type
_entity_poly.pdbx_seq_one_letter_code
_entity_poly.pdbx_strand_id
1 'polypeptide(L)'
;MTDVGKADWLAVEVQDARLQVWAMQGGSALETATAECDPAGLTSASAFDAALKTLTAPWQLPRLPVFVAGLPVGWTDAAPRMVPCTATAEGATPLPTDNFDLQVIPALRQQSPSGLLRGAETRIAGFLSLNKDWDGVVCLPGATSVWAQISAGEVVSFQTFLTGELLDLLGDGTPAEGTALDDTA
;
A
#
# COMPACT_ATOMS: atom_id res chain seq x y z
N MET A 1 10.83 2.81 -24.97
CA MET A 1 9.44 2.93 -24.50
C MET A 1 8.97 1.53 -24.11
N THR A 2 8.63 1.34 -22.88
CA THR A 2 8.10 0.06 -22.39
C THR A 2 6.68 -0.08 -22.96
N ASP A 3 6.37 -1.24 -23.51
CA ASP A 3 5.07 -1.49 -24.14
C ASP A 3 4.06 -1.89 -23.03
N VAL A 4 3.29 -0.93 -22.55
CA VAL A 4 2.27 -1.14 -21.51
C VAL A 4 1.21 -2.17 -21.93
N GLY A 5 1.00 -2.34 -23.23
CA GLY A 5 0.07 -3.35 -23.76
C GLY A 5 0.43 -4.80 -23.42
N LYS A 6 1.63 -5.05 -22.86
CA LYS A 6 2.07 -6.37 -22.39
C LYS A 6 1.77 -6.62 -20.92
N ALA A 7 1.09 -5.70 -20.24
CA ALA A 7 0.69 -5.92 -18.87
C ALA A 7 -0.26 -7.13 -18.76
N ASP A 8 -0.06 -7.94 -17.74
CA ASP A 8 -0.87 -9.13 -17.44
C ASP A 8 -1.69 -8.97 -16.17
N TRP A 9 -1.40 -7.96 -15.34
CA TRP A 9 -2.18 -7.56 -14.17
C TRP A 9 -1.87 -6.13 -13.75
N LEU A 10 -2.72 -5.56 -12.87
CA LEU A 10 -2.50 -4.25 -12.26
C LEU A 10 -2.30 -4.39 -10.76
N ALA A 11 -1.28 -3.71 -10.24
CA ALA A 11 -1.14 -3.47 -8.81
C ALA A 11 -1.68 -2.07 -8.47
N VAL A 12 -2.41 -1.95 -7.38
CA VAL A 12 -3.01 -0.69 -6.95
C VAL A 12 -2.79 -0.49 -5.45
N GLU A 13 -2.31 0.68 -5.08
CA GLU A 13 -2.19 1.10 -3.68
C GLU A 13 -2.96 2.40 -3.45
N VAL A 14 -3.70 2.44 -2.36
CA VAL A 14 -4.33 3.66 -1.83
C VAL A 14 -3.63 4.01 -0.53
N GLN A 15 -2.87 5.10 -0.53
CA GLN A 15 -2.14 5.56 0.65
C GLN A 15 -2.01 7.10 0.62
N ASP A 16 -2.13 7.75 1.79
CA ASP A 16 -1.82 9.17 2.00
C ASP A 16 -2.51 10.09 0.97
N ALA A 17 -3.82 9.92 0.78
CA ALA A 17 -4.62 10.65 -0.21
C ALA A 17 -4.11 10.46 -1.66
N ARG A 18 -3.47 9.33 -1.95
CA ARG A 18 -2.88 9.02 -3.25
C ARG A 18 -3.37 7.67 -3.75
N LEU A 19 -3.79 7.61 -5.01
CA LEU A 19 -4.07 6.39 -5.75
C LEU A 19 -2.91 6.15 -6.70
N GLN A 20 -2.20 5.07 -6.51
CA GLN A 20 -1.09 4.68 -7.38
C GLN A 20 -1.37 3.33 -8.04
N VAL A 21 -1.07 3.26 -9.33
CA VAL A 21 -1.32 2.07 -10.16
C VAL A 21 -0.07 1.73 -10.93
N TRP A 22 0.27 0.46 -10.95
CA TRP A 22 1.34 -0.11 -11.77
C TRP A 22 0.76 -1.11 -12.75
N ALA A 23 1.08 -0.94 -14.03
CA ALA A 23 0.86 -1.95 -15.05
C ALA A 23 2.00 -2.96 -14.96
N MET A 24 1.68 -4.21 -14.62
CA MET A 24 2.66 -5.23 -14.30
C MET A 24 2.76 -6.28 -15.39
N GLN A 25 3.98 -6.77 -15.64
CA GLN A 25 4.24 -7.98 -16.41
C GLN A 25 5.06 -8.94 -15.53
N GLY A 26 4.45 -10.04 -15.11
CA GLY A 26 5.05 -10.90 -14.09
C GLY A 26 5.38 -10.10 -12.82
N GLY A 27 6.65 -10.04 -12.44
CA GLY A 27 7.14 -9.29 -11.28
C GLY A 27 7.67 -7.88 -11.58
N SER A 28 7.52 -7.37 -12.80
CA SER A 28 8.09 -6.09 -13.22
C SER A 28 7.03 -5.06 -13.56
N ALA A 29 7.20 -3.83 -13.09
CA ALA A 29 6.35 -2.72 -13.50
C ALA A 29 6.78 -2.22 -14.89
N LEU A 30 5.82 -2.13 -15.80
CA LEU A 30 6.01 -1.58 -17.16
C LEU A 30 5.75 -0.07 -17.18
N GLU A 31 4.72 0.37 -16.48
CA GLU A 31 4.28 1.76 -16.42
C GLU A 31 3.64 2.04 -15.06
N THR A 32 3.64 3.30 -14.64
CA THR A 32 3.06 3.73 -13.37
C THR A 32 2.24 4.99 -13.58
N ALA A 33 1.08 5.06 -12.97
CA ALA A 33 0.27 6.27 -12.90
C ALA A 33 -0.13 6.57 -11.46
N THR A 34 -0.22 7.87 -11.15
CA THR A 34 -0.58 8.34 -9.81
C THR A 34 -1.59 9.47 -9.93
N ALA A 35 -2.59 9.46 -9.07
CA ALA A 35 -3.52 10.56 -8.90
C ALA A 35 -3.65 10.91 -7.42
N GLU A 36 -3.82 12.18 -7.13
CA GLU A 36 -4.31 12.59 -5.82
C GLU A 36 -5.77 12.16 -5.69
N CYS A 37 -6.10 11.55 -4.59
CA CYS A 37 -7.47 11.16 -4.29
C CYS A 37 -7.83 11.69 -2.91
N ASP A 38 -8.87 12.50 -2.84
CA ASP A 38 -9.44 12.84 -1.54
C ASP A 38 -9.98 11.54 -0.90
N PRO A 39 -9.47 11.12 0.28
CA PRO A 39 -10.02 9.97 0.99
C PRO A 39 -11.54 10.09 1.23
N ALA A 40 -12.04 11.32 1.38
CA ALA A 40 -13.47 11.60 1.45
C ALA A 40 -14.19 11.42 0.10
N GLY A 41 -13.47 11.55 -1.02
CA GLY A 41 -14.00 11.32 -2.37
C GLY A 41 -14.09 9.84 -2.76
N LEU A 42 -13.24 9.00 -2.19
CA LEU A 42 -13.28 7.55 -2.37
C LEU A 42 -14.25 6.89 -1.37
N THR A 43 -15.50 7.30 -1.39
CA THR A 43 -16.51 6.89 -0.40
C THR A 43 -17.17 5.56 -0.72
N SER A 44 -16.95 5.01 -1.92
CA SER A 44 -17.59 3.77 -2.38
C SER A 44 -16.74 3.02 -3.40
N ALA A 45 -17.00 1.73 -3.57
CA ALA A 45 -16.37 0.92 -4.61
C ALA A 45 -16.61 1.49 -6.02
N SER A 46 -17.78 2.09 -6.27
CA SER A 46 -18.10 2.72 -7.56
C SER A 46 -17.26 3.99 -7.82
N ALA A 47 -17.06 4.84 -6.80
CA ALA A 47 -16.20 6.01 -6.93
C ALA A 47 -14.73 5.61 -7.18
N PHE A 48 -14.26 4.58 -6.49
CA PHE A 48 -12.93 4.00 -6.72
C PHE A 48 -12.78 3.44 -8.14
N ASP A 49 -13.76 2.66 -8.60
CA ASP A 49 -13.78 2.11 -9.96
C ASP A 49 -13.68 3.20 -11.04
N ALA A 50 -14.44 4.29 -10.87
CA ALA A 50 -14.40 5.43 -11.79
C ALA A 50 -13.05 6.16 -11.78
N ALA A 51 -12.45 6.36 -10.60
CA ALA A 51 -11.14 6.97 -10.47
C ALA A 51 -10.05 6.11 -11.12
N LEU A 52 -10.05 4.80 -10.85
CA LEU A 52 -9.11 3.86 -11.43
C LEU A 52 -9.24 3.80 -12.95
N LYS A 53 -10.46 3.78 -13.47
CA LYS A 53 -10.73 3.81 -14.91
C LYS A 53 -10.17 5.07 -15.56
N THR A 54 -10.38 6.23 -14.95
CA THR A 54 -9.86 7.51 -15.45
C THR A 54 -8.33 7.49 -15.49
N LEU A 55 -7.70 7.00 -14.42
CA LEU A 55 -6.24 6.96 -14.29
C LEU A 55 -5.59 6.02 -15.30
N THR A 56 -6.22 4.87 -15.58
CA THR A 56 -5.68 3.85 -16.48
C THR A 56 -6.13 4.00 -17.95
N ALA A 57 -7.06 4.92 -18.23
CA ALA A 57 -7.60 5.14 -19.59
C ALA A 57 -6.52 5.37 -20.68
N PRO A 58 -5.41 6.11 -20.43
CA PRO A 58 -4.37 6.30 -21.43
C PRO A 58 -3.69 5.01 -21.86
N TRP A 59 -3.69 3.98 -21.02
CA TRP A 59 -3.02 2.71 -21.30
C TRP A 59 -3.80 1.79 -22.24
N GLN A 60 -5.11 2.01 -22.41
CA GLN A 60 -5.98 1.24 -23.29
C GLN A 60 -5.85 -0.28 -23.10
N LEU A 61 -5.70 -0.72 -21.85
CA LEU A 61 -5.52 -2.12 -21.50
C LEU A 61 -6.84 -2.91 -21.59
N PRO A 62 -6.77 -4.20 -21.91
CA PRO A 62 -7.91 -5.09 -21.78
C PRO A 62 -8.29 -5.22 -20.29
N ARG A 63 -9.40 -5.90 -20.00
CA ARG A 63 -9.75 -6.23 -18.62
C ARG A 63 -8.72 -7.19 -18.04
N LEU A 64 -7.97 -6.73 -17.04
CA LEU A 64 -6.92 -7.47 -16.36
C LEU A 64 -7.30 -7.70 -14.90
N PRO A 65 -6.73 -8.73 -14.23
CA PRO A 65 -6.79 -8.84 -12.77
C PRO A 65 -6.18 -7.60 -12.11
N VAL A 66 -6.84 -7.09 -11.07
CA VAL A 66 -6.40 -5.91 -10.33
C VAL A 66 -6.26 -6.25 -8.86
N PHE A 67 -5.05 -6.24 -8.34
CA PHE A 67 -4.79 -6.43 -6.92
C PHE A 67 -4.67 -5.08 -6.24
N VAL A 68 -5.47 -4.85 -5.20
CA VAL A 68 -5.54 -3.56 -4.52
C VAL A 68 -5.31 -3.69 -3.02
N ALA A 69 -4.45 -2.82 -2.50
CA ALA A 69 -4.15 -2.66 -1.08
C ALA A 69 -4.53 -1.26 -0.58
N GLY A 70 -4.75 -1.11 0.72
CA GLY A 70 -5.00 0.19 1.35
C GLY A 70 -6.44 0.68 1.31
N LEU A 71 -7.38 -0.08 0.75
CA LEU A 71 -8.79 0.32 0.73
C LEU A 71 -9.37 0.49 2.15
N PRO A 72 -10.31 1.44 2.33
CA PRO A 72 -11.01 1.62 3.60
C PRO A 72 -11.70 0.35 4.08
N VAL A 73 -11.67 0.10 5.38
CA VAL A 73 -12.41 -1.02 5.99
C VAL A 73 -13.91 -0.78 5.83
N GLY A 74 -14.63 -1.85 5.50
CA GLY A 74 -16.09 -1.80 5.32
C GLY A 74 -16.53 -1.68 3.85
N TRP A 75 -15.61 -1.50 2.90
CA TRP A 75 -15.95 -1.56 1.47
C TRP A 75 -16.04 -2.98 0.95
N THR A 76 -15.42 -3.90 1.65
CA THR A 76 -15.32 -5.30 1.27
C THR A 76 -15.56 -6.19 2.47
N ASP A 77 -15.93 -7.45 2.21
CA ASP A 77 -15.99 -8.51 3.22
C ASP A 77 -14.59 -9.02 3.63
N ALA A 78 -13.52 -8.39 3.10
CA ALA A 78 -12.15 -8.73 3.45
C ALA A 78 -11.86 -8.36 4.92
N ALA A 79 -12.06 -9.32 5.81
CA ALA A 79 -11.77 -9.14 7.23
C ALA A 79 -10.25 -8.96 7.43
N PRO A 80 -9.83 -7.97 8.24
CA PRO A 80 -8.42 -7.83 8.62
C PRO A 80 -7.91 -9.09 9.31
N ARG A 81 -6.69 -9.51 8.95
CA ARG A 81 -6.04 -10.69 9.52
C ARG A 81 -5.32 -10.32 10.82
N MET A 82 -5.48 -11.16 11.83
CA MET A 82 -4.81 -10.95 13.12
C MET A 82 -3.34 -11.33 13.04
N VAL A 83 -2.47 -10.46 13.55
CA VAL A 83 -1.07 -10.84 13.78
C VAL A 83 -0.95 -11.73 15.03
N PRO A 84 0.03 -12.69 15.11
CA PRO A 84 1.05 -12.99 14.09
C PRO A 84 0.47 -13.64 12.83
N CYS A 85 0.91 -13.18 11.66
CA CYS A 85 0.58 -13.81 10.38
C CYS A 85 1.55 -13.34 9.28
N THR A 86 1.57 -14.03 8.15
CA THR A 86 2.33 -13.58 6.97
C THR A 86 1.85 -12.21 6.51
N ALA A 87 2.74 -11.39 5.95
CA ALA A 87 2.40 -10.02 5.53
C ALA A 87 1.25 -10.00 4.51
N THR A 88 1.22 -10.93 3.55
CA THR A 88 0.10 -11.10 2.62
C THR A 88 -0.59 -12.44 2.83
N ALA A 89 -1.91 -12.46 2.62
CA ALA A 89 -2.69 -13.69 2.66
C ALA A 89 -2.42 -14.58 1.44
N GLU A 90 -2.64 -15.88 1.59
CA GLU A 90 -2.88 -16.73 0.46
C GLU A 90 -4.29 -16.44 -0.08
N GLY A 91 -4.35 -15.62 -1.12
CA GLY A 91 -5.60 -15.18 -1.74
C GLY A 91 -6.06 -13.78 -1.30
N ALA A 92 -6.61 -13.07 -2.24
CA ALA A 92 -7.27 -11.79 -2.06
C ALA A 92 -8.79 -11.98 -2.06
N THR A 93 -9.53 -11.03 -1.52
CA THR A 93 -10.99 -11.05 -1.50
C THR A 93 -11.54 -10.38 -2.75
N PRO A 94 -12.36 -11.06 -3.56
CA PRO A 94 -12.95 -10.45 -4.74
C PRO A 94 -13.87 -9.28 -4.39
N LEU A 95 -13.75 -8.20 -5.14
CA LEU A 95 -14.67 -7.06 -5.13
C LEU A 95 -15.00 -6.70 -6.58
N PRO A 96 -16.04 -7.29 -7.17
CA PRO A 96 -16.43 -6.97 -8.54
C PRO A 96 -16.96 -5.54 -8.62
N THR A 97 -16.50 -4.82 -9.64
CA THR A 97 -16.99 -3.49 -10.00
C THR A 97 -17.37 -3.45 -11.48
N ASP A 98 -17.92 -2.33 -11.96
CA ASP A 98 -18.42 -2.23 -13.34
C ASP A 98 -17.29 -2.40 -14.37
N ASN A 99 -16.10 -1.87 -14.08
CA ASN A 99 -14.98 -1.87 -15.04
C ASN A 99 -13.86 -2.85 -14.67
N PHE A 100 -13.73 -3.26 -13.40
CA PHE A 100 -12.61 -4.06 -12.91
C PHE A 100 -13.07 -5.24 -12.06
N ASP A 101 -12.28 -6.31 -12.08
CA ASP A 101 -12.38 -7.43 -11.15
C ASP A 101 -11.29 -7.24 -10.08
N LEU A 102 -11.62 -6.46 -9.06
CA LEU A 102 -10.69 -6.15 -7.99
C LEU A 102 -10.47 -7.37 -7.09
N GLN A 103 -9.23 -7.55 -6.70
CA GLN A 103 -8.78 -8.53 -5.72
C GLN A 103 -8.20 -7.75 -4.53
N VAL A 104 -8.96 -7.64 -3.45
CA VAL A 104 -8.58 -6.82 -2.29
C VAL A 104 -7.67 -7.59 -1.36
N ILE A 105 -6.51 -7.01 -1.07
CA ILE A 105 -5.56 -7.56 -0.11
C ILE A 105 -6.04 -7.19 1.30
N PRO A 106 -6.28 -8.18 2.19
CA PRO A 106 -6.76 -7.89 3.54
C PRO A 106 -5.73 -7.16 4.38
N ALA A 107 -6.17 -6.13 5.10
CA ALA A 107 -5.37 -5.44 6.10
C ALA A 107 -4.88 -6.36 7.21
N LEU A 108 -3.88 -5.91 7.99
CA LEU A 108 -3.46 -6.58 9.22
C LEU A 108 -4.04 -5.87 10.43
N ARG A 109 -4.43 -6.65 11.44
CA ARG A 109 -4.96 -6.15 12.69
C ARG A 109 -4.17 -6.66 13.89
N GLN A 110 -3.95 -5.80 14.86
CA GLN A 110 -3.35 -6.11 16.14
C GLN A 110 -4.33 -5.78 17.28
N GLN A 111 -4.38 -6.63 18.29
CA GLN A 111 -5.28 -6.43 19.43
C GLN A 111 -4.64 -5.58 20.52
N SER A 112 -3.35 -5.80 20.82
CA SER A 112 -2.64 -5.09 21.88
C SER A 112 -1.20 -4.75 21.45
N PRO A 113 -0.83 -3.45 21.37
CA PRO A 113 -1.75 -2.32 21.35
C PRO A 113 -2.72 -2.43 20.15
N SER A 114 -3.93 -1.89 20.29
CA SER A 114 -4.90 -1.95 19.19
C SER A 114 -4.39 -1.20 17.97
N GLY A 115 -4.39 -1.85 16.82
CA GLY A 115 -3.89 -1.26 15.59
C GLY A 115 -4.45 -1.92 14.34
N LEU A 116 -4.47 -1.16 13.25
CA LEU A 116 -4.86 -1.59 11.92
C LEU A 116 -3.82 -1.10 10.92
N LEU A 117 -3.28 -2.01 10.11
CA LEU A 117 -2.30 -1.74 9.08
C LEU A 117 -2.93 -1.98 7.72
N ARG A 118 -2.99 -0.94 6.89
CA ARG A 118 -3.57 -0.98 5.54
C ARG A 118 -2.58 -0.46 4.51
N GLY A 119 -2.33 -1.24 3.44
CA GLY A 119 -1.38 -0.92 2.38
C GLY A 119 0.06 -1.29 2.69
N ALA A 120 0.51 -1.13 3.94
CA ALA A 120 1.88 -1.46 4.33
C ALA A 120 2.18 -2.97 4.28
N GLU A 121 1.17 -3.83 4.37
CA GLU A 121 1.32 -5.29 4.28
C GLU A 121 1.96 -5.73 2.97
N THR A 122 1.61 -5.10 1.84
CA THR A 122 2.19 -5.42 0.53
C THR A 122 3.64 -4.97 0.42
N ARG A 123 3.98 -3.83 1.03
CA ARG A 123 5.35 -3.29 1.07
C ARG A 123 6.24 -4.16 1.96
N ILE A 124 5.73 -4.63 3.11
CA ILE A 124 6.43 -5.60 3.97
C ILE A 124 6.64 -6.91 3.21
N ALA A 125 5.62 -7.42 2.51
CA ALA A 125 5.74 -8.63 1.71
C ALA A 125 6.79 -8.49 0.61
N GLY A 126 6.80 -7.34 -0.08
CA GLY A 126 7.81 -7.02 -1.09
C GLY A 126 9.23 -7.03 -0.50
N PHE A 127 9.43 -6.38 0.66
CA PHE A 127 10.70 -6.41 1.36
C PHE A 127 11.14 -7.83 1.73
N LEU A 128 10.24 -8.63 2.29
CA LEU A 128 10.55 -10.02 2.70
C LEU A 128 10.82 -10.93 1.50
N SER A 129 10.23 -10.67 0.34
CA SER A 129 10.51 -11.43 -0.87
C SER A 129 11.95 -11.27 -1.35
N LEU A 130 12.54 -10.10 -1.11
CA LEU A 130 13.92 -9.77 -1.45
C LEU A 130 14.92 -10.12 -0.33
N ASN A 131 14.43 -10.20 0.91
CA ASN A 131 15.25 -10.44 2.11
C ASN A 131 14.73 -11.70 2.82
N LYS A 132 14.99 -12.85 2.22
CA LYS A 132 14.58 -14.14 2.80
C LYS A 132 15.19 -14.34 4.18
N ASP A 133 14.45 -14.98 5.06
CA ASP A 133 14.87 -15.27 6.44
C ASP A 133 15.17 -14.01 7.29
N TRP A 134 14.60 -12.85 6.88
CA TRP A 134 14.72 -11.64 7.68
C TRP A 134 14.00 -11.80 9.02
N ASP A 135 14.75 -11.49 10.10
CA ASP A 135 14.24 -11.44 11.47
C ASP A 135 14.65 -10.10 12.08
N GLY A 136 13.68 -9.28 12.49
CA GLY A 136 13.95 -7.94 12.99
C GLY A 136 12.82 -6.96 12.72
N VAL A 137 13.15 -5.68 12.60
CA VAL A 137 12.15 -4.60 12.41
C VAL A 137 12.26 -4.04 11.00
N VAL A 138 11.11 -3.87 10.35
CA VAL A 138 10.95 -3.15 9.09
C VAL A 138 10.29 -1.81 9.39
N CYS A 139 10.97 -0.72 9.03
CA CYS A 139 10.42 0.63 9.13
C CYS A 139 9.97 1.11 7.75
N LEU A 140 8.72 1.53 7.64
CA LEU A 140 8.14 2.15 6.46
C LEU A 140 7.79 3.60 6.78
N PRO A 141 8.63 4.57 6.40
CA PRO A 141 8.35 5.99 6.60
C PRO A 141 7.16 6.44 5.74
N GLY A 142 6.41 7.43 6.23
CA GLY A 142 5.26 8.02 5.55
C GLY A 142 4.61 9.10 6.42
N ALA A 143 3.47 9.64 6.00
CA ALA A 143 2.63 10.49 6.83
C ALA A 143 2.38 9.79 8.18
N THR A 144 1.99 8.53 8.11
CA THR A 144 2.04 7.58 9.23
C THR A 144 3.21 6.62 9.01
N SER A 145 4.22 6.67 9.87
CA SER A 145 5.32 5.70 9.86
C SER A 145 4.87 4.39 10.48
N VAL A 146 5.24 3.27 9.85
CA VAL A 146 4.96 1.92 10.32
C VAL A 146 6.25 1.24 10.75
N TRP A 147 6.25 0.65 11.94
CA TRP A 147 7.34 -0.16 12.48
C TRP A 147 6.81 -1.56 12.73
N ALA A 148 7.14 -2.49 11.85
CA ALA A 148 6.66 -3.86 11.91
C ALA A 148 7.77 -4.79 12.38
N GLN A 149 7.51 -5.56 13.43
CA GLN A 149 8.39 -6.63 13.87
C GLN A 149 8.12 -7.88 13.07
N ILE A 150 9.17 -8.42 12.47
CA ILE A 150 9.13 -9.63 11.65
C ILE A 150 9.90 -10.72 12.39
N SER A 151 9.32 -11.90 12.45
CA SER A 151 9.99 -13.13 12.89
C SER A 151 9.42 -14.32 12.15
N ALA A 152 10.27 -15.25 11.75
CA ALA A 152 9.91 -16.46 11.01
C ALA A 152 9.03 -16.20 9.78
N GLY A 153 9.23 -15.07 9.08
CA GLY A 153 8.46 -14.68 7.90
C GLY A 153 7.08 -14.09 8.18
N GLU A 154 6.72 -13.90 9.45
CA GLU A 154 5.45 -13.32 9.88
C GLU A 154 5.62 -11.92 10.45
N VAL A 155 4.60 -11.08 10.28
CA VAL A 155 4.43 -9.85 11.06
C VAL A 155 3.93 -10.26 12.44
N VAL A 156 4.78 -10.13 13.45
CA VAL A 156 4.47 -10.53 14.83
C VAL A 156 3.72 -9.42 15.56
N SER A 157 4.13 -8.19 15.33
CA SER A 157 3.51 -6.99 15.89
C SER A 157 3.85 -5.78 15.03
N PHE A 158 3.14 -4.67 15.23
CA PHE A 158 3.47 -3.41 14.58
C PHE A 158 3.08 -2.21 15.45
N GLN A 159 3.72 -1.09 15.19
CA GLN A 159 3.37 0.22 15.76
C GLN A 159 3.33 1.25 14.64
N THR A 160 2.42 2.21 14.79
CA THR A 160 2.27 3.33 13.85
C THR A 160 2.44 4.64 14.59
N PHE A 161 3.12 5.59 13.95
CA PHE A 161 3.40 6.91 14.49
C PHE A 161 3.06 7.96 13.43
N LEU A 162 2.44 9.07 13.83
CA LEU A 162 2.08 10.19 12.96
C LEU A 162 3.30 11.07 12.62
N THR A 163 4.42 10.44 12.26
CA THR A 163 5.72 11.13 12.12
C THR A 163 5.69 12.18 11.02
N GLY A 164 5.23 11.82 9.82
CA GLY A 164 5.15 12.75 8.71
C GLY A 164 4.07 13.81 8.93
N GLU A 165 2.89 13.43 9.43
CA GLU A 165 1.80 14.37 9.73
C GLU A 165 2.24 15.41 10.76
N LEU A 166 2.96 14.99 11.82
CA LEU A 166 3.50 15.92 12.82
C LEU A 166 4.59 16.81 12.22
N LEU A 167 5.44 16.27 11.36
CA LEU A 167 6.46 17.06 10.69
C LEU A 167 5.83 18.13 9.81
N ASP A 168 4.79 17.80 9.04
CA ASP A 168 4.07 18.74 8.18
C ASP A 168 3.33 19.81 8.99
N LEU A 169 2.78 19.43 10.16
CA LEU A 169 2.09 20.38 11.05
C LEU A 169 3.05 21.32 11.81
N LEU A 170 4.24 20.86 12.15
CA LEU A 170 5.24 21.62 12.91
C LEU A 170 6.23 22.37 12.02
N GLY A 171 6.40 21.90 10.77
CA GLY A 171 7.23 22.54 9.77
C GLY A 171 6.39 23.43 8.86
N ASP A 172 6.78 24.68 8.68
CA ASP A 172 6.23 25.58 7.65
C ASP A 172 6.75 25.23 6.23
N GLY A 173 7.09 23.96 6.01
CA GLY A 173 7.64 23.46 4.75
C GLY A 173 9.10 23.81 4.48
N THR A 174 9.74 24.53 5.37
CA THR A 174 11.19 24.74 5.32
C THR A 174 11.88 23.51 5.90
N PRO A 175 12.69 22.76 5.14
CA PRO A 175 13.52 21.72 5.72
C PRO A 175 14.31 22.34 6.87
N ALA A 176 14.21 21.80 8.08
CA ALA A 176 15.13 22.17 9.13
C ALA A 176 16.54 22.01 8.53
N GLU A 177 17.33 23.08 8.45
CA GLU A 177 18.73 22.95 8.09
C GLU A 177 19.32 21.97 9.09
N GLY A 178 19.48 20.74 8.62
CA GLY A 178 20.07 19.69 9.43
C GLY A 178 21.45 20.16 9.80
N THR A 179 21.67 20.47 11.06
CA THR A 179 23.01 20.52 11.63
C THR A 179 23.65 19.18 11.27
N ALA A 180 24.57 19.20 10.31
CA ALA A 180 25.38 18.04 10.02
C ALA A 180 25.96 17.58 11.36
N LEU A 181 25.65 16.35 11.76
CA LEU A 181 26.32 15.73 12.89
C LEU A 181 27.79 15.69 12.48
N ASP A 182 28.61 16.46 13.20
CA ASP A 182 30.04 16.52 12.97
C ASP A 182 30.60 15.13 13.28
N ASP A 183 31.10 14.47 12.23
CA ASP A 183 31.64 13.11 12.27
C ASP A 183 33.05 13.08 12.89
N THR A 184 33.27 13.91 13.92
CA THR A 184 34.51 13.91 14.67
C THR A 184 34.31 13.43 16.11
N ALA A 185 34.29 12.10 16.31
CA ALA A 185 34.64 11.45 17.56
C ALA A 185 35.18 10.06 17.30
#